data_7472dfcf5362ae057c53739020162f80
#
_entry.id   7472dfcf5362ae057c53739020162f80
#
_cell.length_a   1.000
_cell.length_b   1.000
_cell.length_c   1.000
_cell.angle_alpha   90.00
_cell.angle_beta   90.00
_cell.angle_gamma   90.00
#
_symmetry.space_group_name_H-M   'P 1'
#
loop_
_entity.id
_entity.type
_entity.pdbx_description
1 polymer ?
#
loop_
_entity_poly.entity_id
_entity_poly.type
_entity_poly.pdbx_seq_one_letter_code
_entity_poly.pdbx_strand_id
1 'polypeptide(L)'
;MSKKVVVLSTSLRAGSNSHAMAEQFAEGAKAAGHEVELISLRGKEIKFCIGCLKCQETGACVFKDDVPAIMESVLNADVVCWATPIYYYEMSGQMKTLIDRMNAMYPKDYRFRDIYLLTTAAEDEPFVPERAESGLQGWIDCYEKCTLKGHLFCGGVNDPREINGHAKLQEAYEMGKNV
;
A
#
# COMPACT_ATOMS: atom_id res chain seq x y z
N MET A 1 -21.17 4.91 7.62
CA MET A 1 -20.50 6.24 7.64
C MET A 1 -19.43 6.25 6.57
N SER A 2 -19.21 7.40 5.90
CA SER A 2 -18.11 7.51 4.93
C SER A 2 -16.77 7.41 5.65
N LYS A 3 -15.86 6.59 5.11
CA LYS A 3 -14.47 6.46 5.57
C LYS A 3 -13.55 7.23 4.61
N LYS A 4 -12.37 7.63 5.09
CA LYS A 4 -11.27 8.08 4.24
C LYS A 4 -10.36 6.89 3.94
N VAL A 5 -10.22 6.57 2.67
CA VAL A 5 -9.46 5.41 2.16
C VAL A 5 -8.25 5.92 1.39
N VAL A 6 -7.06 5.51 1.80
CA VAL A 6 -5.82 5.78 1.06
C VAL A 6 -5.32 4.49 0.43
N VAL A 7 -5.11 4.52 -0.89
CA VAL A 7 -4.59 3.39 -1.66
C VAL A 7 -3.20 3.74 -2.17
N LEU A 8 -2.21 2.98 -1.77
CA LEU A 8 -0.80 3.19 -2.11
C LEU A 8 -0.36 2.19 -3.19
N SER A 9 -0.17 2.66 -4.41
CA SER A 9 0.36 1.84 -5.50
C SER A 9 1.87 2.03 -5.61
N THR A 10 2.63 0.98 -5.33
CA THR A 10 4.08 1.07 -5.13
C THR A 10 4.92 0.70 -6.36
N SER A 11 4.29 0.18 -7.41
CA SER A 11 4.98 -0.12 -8.66
C SER A 11 5.32 1.14 -9.46
N LEU A 12 6.54 1.21 -9.97
CA LEU A 12 6.96 2.29 -10.87
C LEU A 12 6.73 1.95 -12.36
N ARG A 13 6.29 0.74 -12.66
CA ARG A 13 6.10 0.24 -14.03
C ARG A 13 4.87 0.86 -14.68
N ALA A 14 5.00 1.34 -15.90
CA ALA A 14 3.85 1.72 -16.72
C ALA A 14 2.99 0.48 -17.05
N GLY A 15 1.67 0.56 -16.89
CA GLY A 15 0.78 -0.58 -17.08
C GLY A 15 0.97 -1.69 -16.04
N SER A 16 1.31 -1.31 -14.81
CA SER A 16 1.52 -2.25 -13.70
C SER A 16 0.25 -3.02 -13.35
N ASN A 17 0.39 -4.34 -13.17
CA ASN A 17 -0.70 -5.22 -12.76
C ASN A 17 -1.19 -4.92 -11.34
N SER A 18 -0.28 -4.66 -10.39
CA SER A 18 -0.66 -4.27 -9.03
C SER A 18 -1.32 -2.88 -8.97
N HIS A 19 -0.94 -1.96 -9.87
CA HIS A 19 -1.63 -0.67 -9.97
C HIS A 19 -3.07 -0.84 -10.47
N ALA A 20 -3.31 -1.73 -11.43
CA ALA A 20 -4.68 -2.03 -11.90
C ALA A 20 -5.56 -2.58 -10.77
N MET A 21 -5.03 -3.44 -9.89
CA MET A 21 -5.75 -3.89 -8.69
C MET A 21 -6.03 -2.72 -7.73
N ALA A 22 -5.07 -1.82 -7.53
CA ALA A 22 -5.23 -0.63 -6.69
C ALA A 22 -6.34 0.29 -7.23
N GLU A 23 -6.41 0.48 -8.54
CA GLU A 23 -7.47 1.26 -9.19
C GLU A 23 -8.85 0.61 -8.95
N GLN A 24 -8.98 -0.71 -9.12
CA GLN A 24 -10.24 -1.41 -8.87
C GLN A 24 -10.67 -1.35 -7.40
N PHE A 25 -9.76 -1.52 -6.46
CA PHE A 25 -10.05 -1.34 -5.04
C PHE A 25 -10.54 0.09 -4.75
N ALA A 26 -9.87 1.09 -5.30
CA ALA A 26 -10.25 2.49 -5.15
C ALA A 26 -11.64 2.78 -5.73
N GLU A 27 -11.96 2.25 -6.91
CA GLU A 27 -13.28 2.40 -7.53
C GLU A 27 -14.38 1.70 -6.72
N GLY A 28 -14.12 0.51 -6.17
CA GLY A 28 -15.03 -0.17 -5.26
C GLY A 28 -15.35 0.66 -4.02
N ALA A 29 -14.31 1.21 -3.37
CA ALA A 29 -14.48 2.07 -2.19
C ALA A 29 -15.26 3.36 -2.50
N LYS A 30 -15.00 3.99 -3.66
CA LYS A 30 -15.77 5.15 -4.14
C LYS A 30 -17.24 4.78 -4.38
N ALA A 31 -17.51 3.64 -4.99
CA ALA A 31 -18.87 3.17 -5.25
C ALA A 31 -19.66 2.92 -3.96
N ALA A 32 -18.98 2.58 -2.85
CA ALA A 32 -19.58 2.48 -1.51
C ALA A 32 -19.77 3.84 -0.81
N GLY A 33 -19.38 4.95 -1.44
CA GLY A 33 -19.57 6.30 -0.90
C GLY A 33 -18.44 6.77 0.04
N HIS A 34 -17.25 6.18 -0.07
CA HIS A 34 -16.07 6.58 0.69
C HIS A 34 -15.30 7.70 -0.01
N GLU A 35 -14.56 8.51 0.77
CA GLU A 35 -13.55 9.43 0.26
C GLU A 35 -12.27 8.65 -0.05
N VAL A 36 -11.82 8.65 -1.31
CA VAL A 36 -10.70 7.80 -1.74
C VAL A 36 -9.58 8.63 -2.35
N GLU A 37 -8.37 8.43 -1.86
CA GLU A 37 -7.14 8.96 -2.43
C GLU A 37 -6.26 7.79 -2.92
N LEU A 38 -6.03 7.72 -4.24
CA LEU A 38 -5.08 6.78 -4.84
C LEU A 38 -3.75 7.48 -5.10
N ILE A 39 -2.71 7.04 -4.40
CA ILE A 39 -1.35 7.57 -4.50
C ILE A 39 -0.47 6.57 -5.22
N SER A 40 0.02 6.92 -6.40
CA SER A 40 1.04 6.16 -7.10
C SER A 40 2.43 6.67 -6.73
N LEU A 41 3.37 5.76 -6.41
CA LEU A 41 4.77 6.12 -6.20
C LEU A 41 5.52 6.40 -7.51
N ARG A 42 4.92 6.10 -8.66
CA ARG A 42 5.49 6.43 -9.94
C ARG A 42 5.60 7.94 -10.12
N GLY A 43 6.81 8.43 -10.36
CA GLY A 43 7.11 9.86 -10.50
C GLY A 43 7.30 10.59 -9.18
N LYS A 44 7.25 9.90 -8.03
CA LYS A 44 7.53 10.45 -6.72
C LYS A 44 9.01 10.36 -6.38
N GLU A 45 9.55 11.38 -5.73
CA GLU A 45 10.87 11.35 -5.13
C GLU A 45 10.78 10.76 -3.72
N ILE A 46 11.43 9.61 -3.50
CA ILE A 46 11.45 8.92 -2.20
C ILE A 46 12.89 8.53 -1.90
N LYS A 47 13.55 9.26 -1.02
CA LYS A 47 14.92 8.95 -0.58
C LYS A 47 14.92 7.81 0.45
N PHE A 48 16.00 7.05 0.50
CA PHE A 48 16.16 5.99 1.50
C PHE A 48 16.28 6.57 2.92
N CYS A 49 15.69 5.87 3.89
CA CYS A 49 15.90 6.20 5.30
C CYS A 49 17.38 5.98 5.67
N ILE A 50 17.99 6.98 6.34
CA ILE A 50 19.36 6.89 6.82
C ILE A 50 19.48 6.59 8.33
N GLY A 51 18.37 6.29 8.99
CA GLY A 51 18.34 5.91 10.40
C GLY A 51 18.79 7.01 11.38
N CYS A 52 18.71 8.28 11.00
CA CYS A 52 19.18 9.40 11.83
C CYS A 52 18.32 9.72 13.05
N LEU A 53 17.13 9.14 13.17
CA LEU A 53 16.15 9.28 14.25
C LEU A 53 15.64 10.70 14.52
N LYS A 54 16.05 11.71 13.75
CA LYS A 54 15.58 13.10 13.94
C LYS A 54 14.07 13.25 13.89
N CYS A 55 13.40 12.41 13.12
CA CYS A 55 11.95 12.40 13.02
C CYS A 55 11.26 12.02 14.34
N GLN A 56 11.89 11.27 15.22
CA GLN A 56 11.34 10.93 16.54
C GLN A 56 11.44 12.12 17.50
N GLU A 57 12.44 12.99 17.32
CA GLU A 57 12.63 14.21 18.13
C GLU A 57 11.74 15.37 17.64
N THR A 58 11.65 15.55 16.31
CA THR A 58 11.03 16.73 15.69
C THR A 58 9.64 16.47 15.13
N GLY A 59 9.22 15.20 15.03
CA GLY A 59 7.99 14.79 14.35
C GLY A 59 8.05 14.92 12.82
N ALA A 60 9.23 15.23 12.25
CA ALA A 60 9.39 15.44 10.80
C ALA A 60 10.69 14.81 10.27
N CYS A 61 10.64 14.25 9.06
CA CYS A 61 11.83 13.75 8.40
C CYS A 61 12.75 14.89 7.93
N VAL A 62 14.07 14.66 7.98
CA VAL A 62 15.07 15.61 7.46
C VAL A 62 15.03 15.77 5.95
N PHE A 63 14.54 14.77 5.22
CA PHE A 63 14.37 14.83 3.77
C PHE A 63 13.11 15.60 3.39
N LYS A 64 13.27 16.48 2.40
CA LYS A 64 12.18 17.24 1.78
C LYS A 64 11.89 16.63 0.41
N ASP A 65 11.15 15.53 0.41
CA ASP A 65 10.70 14.79 -0.77
C ASP A 65 9.19 14.54 -0.69
N ASP A 66 8.63 13.63 -1.47
CA ASP A 66 7.18 13.38 -1.48
C ASP A 66 6.65 12.63 -0.24
N VAL A 67 7.53 12.01 0.55
CA VAL A 67 7.13 11.15 1.68
C VAL A 67 6.33 11.88 2.76
N PRO A 68 6.66 13.13 3.19
CA PRO A 68 5.86 13.84 4.19
C PRO A 68 4.39 14.00 3.81
N ALA A 69 4.09 14.29 2.53
CA ALA A 69 2.72 14.42 2.06
C ALA A 69 1.99 13.07 2.06
N ILE A 70 2.66 12.00 1.63
CA ILE A 70 2.10 10.64 1.67
C ILE A 70 1.80 10.21 3.11
N MET A 71 2.71 10.49 4.05
CA MET A 71 2.50 10.19 5.48
C MET A 71 1.29 10.94 6.05
N GLU A 72 1.11 12.21 5.68
CA GLU A 72 -0.04 12.99 6.12
C GLU A 72 -1.37 12.37 5.65
N SER A 73 -1.43 11.94 4.39
CA SER A 73 -2.60 11.22 3.86
C SER A 73 -2.87 9.93 4.65
N VAL A 74 -1.83 9.13 4.93
CA VAL A 74 -1.95 7.87 5.68
C VAL A 74 -2.38 8.10 7.12
N LEU A 75 -1.79 9.07 7.83
CA LEU A 75 -2.17 9.39 9.23
C LEU A 75 -3.65 9.73 9.38
N ASN A 76 -4.22 10.40 8.38
CA ASN A 76 -5.60 10.87 8.37
C ASN A 76 -6.59 9.89 7.71
N ALA A 77 -6.14 8.75 7.21
CA ALA A 77 -6.99 7.71 6.64
C ALA A 77 -7.68 6.88 7.73
N ASP A 78 -8.83 6.31 7.41
CA ASP A 78 -9.46 5.24 8.23
C ASP A 78 -8.98 3.86 7.76
N VAL A 79 -8.74 3.75 6.44
CA VAL A 79 -8.33 2.53 5.73
C VAL A 79 -7.10 2.81 4.90
N VAL A 80 -6.10 1.92 4.95
CA VAL A 80 -4.91 1.98 4.08
C VAL A 80 -4.79 0.69 3.29
N CYS A 81 -4.78 0.80 1.97
CA CYS A 81 -4.54 -0.32 1.07
C CYS A 81 -3.17 -0.19 0.41
N TRP A 82 -2.34 -1.21 0.55
CA TRP A 82 -1.04 -1.33 -0.09
C TRP A 82 -1.15 -2.21 -1.33
N ALA A 83 -0.67 -1.75 -2.47
CA ALA A 83 -0.59 -2.53 -3.70
C ALA A 83 0.86 -2.59 -4.20
N THR A 84 1.40 -3.81 -4.32
CA THR A 84 2.81 -4.04 -4.66
C THR A 84 2.99 -5.22 -5.62
N PRO A 85 3.91 -5.15 -6.58
CA PRO A 85 4.42 -6.35 -7.23
C PRO A 85 5.31 -7.13 -6.27
N ILE A 86 5.35 -8.45 -6.43
CA ILE A 86 6.28 -9.32 -5.72
C ILE A 86 7.58 -9.42 -6.52
N TYR A 87 8.69 -9.12 -5.89
CA TYR A 87 10.03 -9.32 -6.41
C TYR A 87 10.83 -10.19 -5.44
N TYR A 88 11.33 -11.33 -5.91
CA TYR A 88 12.03 -12.30 -5.06
C TYR A 88 11.24 -12.70 -3.81
N TYR A 89 9.92 -12.96 -3.99
CA TYR A 89 8.96 -13.36 -2.95
C TYR A 89 8.68 -12.28 -1.87
N GLU A 90 9.12 -11.03 -2.11
CA GLU A 90 8.98 -9.94 -1.15
C GLU A 90 8.27 -8.74 -1.79
N MET A 91 7.80 -7.82 -0.96
CA MET A 91 7.28 -6.54 -1.45
C MET A 91 8.34 -5.78 -2.25
N SER A 92 7.91 -4.93 -3.17
CA SER A 92 8.85 -4.11 -3.95
C SER A 92 9.73 -3.25 -3.04
N GLY A 93 10.97 -3.00 -3.47
CA GLY A 93 11.89 -2.12 -2.74
C GLY A 93 11.32 -0.71 -2.53
N GLN A 94 10.48 -0.23 -3.45
CA GLN A 94 9.79 1.06 -3.32
C GLN A 94 8.80 1.07 -2.16
N MET A 95 8.02 0.00 -1.99
CA MET A 95 7.12 -0.15 -0.85
C MET A 95 7.91 -0.17 0.45
N LYS A 96 8.97 -0.99 0.53
CA LYS A 96 9.80 -1.10 1.73
C LYS A 96 10.49 0.23 2.07
N THR A 97 10.97 0.96 1.05
CA THR A 97 11.57 2.28 1.25
C THR A 97 10.57 3.28 1.84
N LEU A 98 9.31 3.27 1.35
CA LEU A 98 8.27 4.13 1.90
C LEU A 98 7.94 3.74 3.35
N ILE A 99 7.82 2.45 3.66
CA ILE A 99 7.60 1.94 5.03
C ILE A 99 8.72 2.41 5.96
N ASP A 100 9.99 2.27 5.57
CA ASP A 100 11.13 2.70 6.38
C ASP A 100 11.11 4.21 6.66
N ARG A 101 10.61 5.00 5.70
CA ARG A 101 10.48 6.44 5.84
C ARG A 101 9.31 6.86 6.71
N MET A 102 8.32 5.98 6.90
CA MET A 102 7.17 6.22 7.80
C MET A 102 7.52 6.19 9.29
N ASN A 103 8.78 5.98 9.66
CA ASN A 103 9.23 6.08 11.05
C ASN A 103 8.87 7.43 11.72
N ALA A 104 8.70 8.49 10.94
CA ALA A 104 8.24 9.79 11.45
C ALA A 104 6.76 9.80 11.90
N MET A 105 5.99 8.77 11.58
CA MET A 105 4.60 8.62 12.03
C MET A 105 4.50 8.02 13.44
N TYR A 106 5.54 7.29 13.88
CA TYR A 106 5.52 6.52 15.12
C TYR A 106 5.15 7.33 16.37
N PRO A 107 5.65 8.56 16.56
CA PRO A 107 5.29 9.38 17.73
C PRO A 107 3.96 10.15 17.56
N LYS A 108 3.25 9.98 16.46
CA LYS A 108 2.05 10.75 16.11
C LYS A 108 0.77 9.96 16.38
N ASP A 109 -0.31 10.68 16.65
CA ASP A 109 -1.63 10.11 16.58
C ASP A 109 -1.95 9.70 15.15
N TYR A 110 -2.56 8.54 14.98
CA TYR A 110 -2.98 7.99 13.70
C TYR A 110 -4.44 7.54 13.74
N ARG A 111 -5.10 7.70 12.60
CA ARG A 111 -6.52 7.40 12.48
C ARG A 111 -6.79 6.02 11.89
N PHE A 112 -5.91 5.50 11.02
CA PHE A 112 -6.10 4.24 10.31
C PHE A 112 -6.23 3.03 11.25
N ARG A 113 -7.09 2.08 10.85
CA ARG A 113 -7.39 0.84 11.59
C ARG A 113 -7.31 -0.38 10.69
N ASP A 114 -7.89 -0.26 9.51
CA ASP A 114 -8.06 -1.37 8.58
C ASP A 114 -7.00 -1.29 7.50
N ILE A 115 -6.18 -2.33 7.40
CA ILE A 115 -5.10 -2.43 6.41
C ILE A 115 -5.46 -3.53 5.40
N TYR A 116 -5.21 -3.25 4.12
CA TYR A 116 -5.38 -4.20 3.01
C TYR A 116 -4.08 -4.32 2.22
N LEU A 117 -3.86 -5.51 1.64
CA LEU A 117 -2.71 -5.79 0.81
C LEU A 117 -3.18 -6.38 -0.53
N LEU A 118 -2.69 -5.81 -1.64
CA LEU A 118 -2.90 -6.32 -2.99
C LEU A 118 -1.53 -6.66 -3.58
N THR A 119 -1.34 -7.89 -4.03
CA THR A 119 -0.05 -8.35 -4.56
C THR A 119 -0.21 -9.00 -5.93
N THR A 120 0.81 -8.82 -6.77
CA THR A 120 0.88 -9.49 -8.09
C THR A 120 2.25 -10.08 -8.32
N ALA A 121 2.31 -11.24 -8.99
CA ALA A 121 3.55 -11.92 -9.35
C ALA A 121 3.44 -12.65 -10.69
N ALA A 122 4.58 -13.00 -11.29
CA ALA A 122 4.66 -13.90 -12.44
C ALA A 122 4.32 -15.34 -12.08
N GLU A 123 4.72 -15.77 -10.88
CA GLU A 123 4.47 -17.11 -10.33
C GLU A 123 3.10 -17.16 -9.64
N ASP A 124 2.35 -18.26 -9.81
CA ASP A 124 0.98 -18.42 -9.30
C ASP A 124 0.89 -19.50 -8.21
N GLU A 125 1.85 -19.50 -7.29
CA GLU A 125 1.83 -20.41 -6.16
C GLU A 125 1.38 -19.72 -4.87
N PRO A 126 0.61 -20.36 -4.00
CA PRO A 126 0.03 -19.74 -2.80
C PRO A 126 1.05 -19.11 -1.84
N PHE A 127 2.27 -19.66 -1.77
CA PHE A 127 3.32 -19.19 -0.86
C PHE A 127 4.04 -17.92 -1.37
N VAL A 128 3.85 -17.55 -2.64
CA VAL A 128 4.58 -16.42 -3.27
C VAL A 128 4.42 -15.10 -2.53
N PRO A 129 3.24 -14.71 -2.05
CA PRO A 129 3.05 -13.45 -1.36
C PRO A 129 3.35 -13.48 0.15
N GLU A 130 3.62 -14.63 0.76
CA GLU A 130 3.70 -14.80 2.23
C GLU A 130 4.74 -13.89 2.89
N ARG A 131 5.90 -13.66 2.24
CA ARG A 131 6.95 -12.80 2.80
C ARG A 131 6.56 -11.33 2.73
N ALA A 132 5.94 -10.90 1.63
CA ALA A 132 5.45 -9.53 1.52
C ALA A 132 4.35 -9.24 2.55
N GLU A 133 3.44 -10.19 2.78
CA GLU A 133 2.43 -10.11 3.83
C GLU A 133 3.08 -10.05 5.22
N SER A 134 4.02 -10.96 5.52
CA SER A 134 4.76 -10.97 6.79
C SER A 134 5.55 -9.69 7.01
N GLY A 135 6.18 -9.14 5.97
CA GLY A 135 6.90 -7.87 6.04
C GLY A 135 5.98 -6.69 6.33
N LEU A 136 4.79 -6.65 5.71
CA LEU A 136 3.76 -5.65 6.02
C LEU A 136 3.19 -5.85 7.42
N GLN A 137 2.98 -7.09 7.86
CA GLN A 137 2.52 -7.40 9.22
C GLN A 137 3.47 -6.83 10.27
N GLY A 138 4.80 -6.90 10.05
CA GLY A 138 5.78 -6.28 10.94
C GLY A 138 5.60 -4.75 11.08
N TRP A 139 5.17 -4.06 10.02
CA TRP A 139 4.81 -2.65 10.10
C TRP A 139 3.49 -2.45 10.85
N ILE A 140 2.48 -3.29 10.60
CA ILE A 140 1.17 -3.24 11.28
C ILE A 140 1.34 -3.43 12.79
N ASP A 141 2.17 -4.37 13.21
CA ASP A 141 2.41 -4.70 14.63
C ASP A 141 3.04 -3.53 15.42
N CYS A 142 3.62 -2.55 14.72
CA CYS A 142 4.08 -1.31 15.34
C CYS A 142 2.94 -0.33 15.69
N TYR A 143 1.70 -0.63 15.30
CA TYR A 143 0.51 0.21 15.52
C TYR A 143 -0.60 -0.59 16.20
N GLU A 144 -0.74 -0.44 17.52
CA GLU A 144 -1.60 -1.26 18.40
C GLU A 144 -3.08 -1.38 17.97
N LYS A 145 -3.57 -0.42 17.17
CA LYS A 145 -4.98 -0.35 16.78
C LYS A 145 -5.23 -0.82 15.35
N CYS A 146 -4.22 -1.32 14.66
CA CYS A 146 -4.29 -1.71 13.26
C CYS A 146 -4.43 -3.21 13.08
N THR A 147 -5.10 -3.60 12.00
CA THR A 147 -5.30 -5.02 11.66
C THR A 147 -5.25 -5.19 10.14
N LEU A 148 -4.58 -6.23 9.66
CA LEU A 148 -4.70 -6.68 8.27
C LEU A 148 -6.09 -7.30 8.09
N LYS A 149 -6.95 -6.63 7.31
CA LYS A 149 -8.34 -7.05 7.06
C LYS A 149 -8.51 -7.93 5.85
N GLY A 150 -7.61 -7.80 4.90
CA GLY A 150 -7.65 -8.61 3.69
C GLY A 150 -6.35 -8.54 2.91
N HIS A 151 -6.04 -9.66 2.27
CA HIS A 151 -4.98 -9.79 1.31
C HIS A 151 -5.53 -10.43 0.05
N LEU A 152 -5.22 -9.87 -1.11
CA LEU A 152 -5.60 -10.41 -2.41
C LEU A 152 -4.36 -10.56 -3.29
N PHE A 153 -4.09 -11.79 -3.69
CA PHE A 153 -2.97 -12.15 -4.56
C PHE A 153 -3.47 -12.49 -5.96
N CYS A 154 -2.77 -11.99 -6.98
CA CYS A 154 -2.91 -12.38 -8.37
C CYS A 154 -1.55 -12.83 -8.91
N GLY A 155 -1.35 -14.12 -9.00
CA GLY A 155 -0.21 -14.75 -9.67
C GLY A 155 -0.43 -14.87 -11.18
N GLY A 156 0.59 -15.39 -11.89
CA GLY A 156 0.54 -15.64 -13.33
C GLY A 156 0.51 -14.39 -14.20
N VAL A 157 0.89 -13.22 -13.66
CA VAL A 157 0.87 -11.94 -14.40
C VAL A 157 2.25 -11.26 -14.39
N ASN A 158 2.98 -11.40 -15.50
CA ASN A 158 4.32 -10.87 -15.66
C ASN A 158 4.38 -9.60 -16.51
N ASP A 159 3.72 -9.59 -17.65
CA ASP A 159 3.79 -8.49 -18.60
C ASP A 159 2.91 -7.30 -18.23
N PRO A 160 3.23 -6.08 -18.69
CA PRO A 160 2.38 -4.92 -18.44
C PRO A 160 0.96 -5.16 -18.94
N ARG A 161 -0.03 -4.88 -18.08
CA ARG A 161 -1.47 -5.03 -18.37
C ARG A 161 -1.94 -6.47 -18.58
N GLU A 162 -1.15 -7.47 -18.28
CA GLU A 162 -1.53 -8.87 -18.42
C GLU A 162 -2.72 -9.24 -17.54
N ILE A 163 -2.89 -8.54 -16.43
CA ILE A 163 -4.05 -8.69 -15.53
C ILE A 163 -5.38 -8.24 -16.16
N ASN A 164 -5.38 -7.59 -17.31
CA ASN A 164 -6.61 -7.09 -17.94
C ASN A 164 -7.59 -8.25 -18.23
N GLY A 165 -8.81 -8.10 -17.71
CA GLY A 165 -9.83 -9.16 -17.82
C GLY A 165 -9.71 -10.29 -16.79
N HIS A 166 -8.72 -10.27 -15.94
CA HIS A 166 -8.57 -11.27 -14.88
C HIS A 166 -9.62 -11.07 -13.77
N ALA A 167 -10.19 -12.18 -13.26
CA ALA A 167 -11.22 -12.15 -12.21
C ALA A 167 -10.78 -11.43 -10.93
N LYS A 168 -9.47 -11.43 -10.62
CA LYS A 168 -8.89 -10.73 -9.47
C LYS A 168 -9.11 -9.21 -9.49
N LEU A 169 -9.34 -8.60 -10.63
CA LEU A 169 -9.73 -7.19 -10.70
C LEU A 169 -11.12 -6.96 -10.09
N GLN A 170 -12.08 -7.85 -10.38
CA GLN A 170 -13.41 -7.78 -9.77
C GLN A 170 -13.34 -8.07 -8.26
N GLU A 171 -12.53 -9.05 -7.84
CA GLU A 171 -12.33 -9.33 -6.41
C GLU A 171 -11.73 -8.11 -5.69
N ALA A 172 -10.77 -7.39 -6.31
CA ALA A 172 -10.22 -6.16 -5.76
C ALA A 172 -11.28 -5.05 -5.63
N TYR A 173 -12.15 -4.91 -6.64
CA TYR A 173 -13.27 -3.97 -6.58
C TYR A 173 -14.24 -4.31 -5.43
N GLU A 174 -14.65 -5.56 -5.30
CA GLU A 174 -15.56 -5.99 -4.21
C GLU A 174 -14.89 -5.85 -2.84
N MET A 175 -13.59 -6.11 -2.74
CA MET A 175 -12.84 -5.87 -1.50
C MET A 175 -12.87 -4.38 -1.13
N GLY A 176 -12.62 -3.47 -2.05
CA GLY A 176 -12.70 -2.03 -1.83
C GLY A 176 -14.10 -1.54 -1.48
N LYS A 177 -15.12 -2.13 -2.08
CA LYS A 177 -16.53 -1.80 -1.82
C LYS A 177 -17.00 -2.20 -0.41
N ASN A 178 -16.33 -3.15 0.20
CA ASN A 178 -16.69 -3.69 1.52
C ASN A 178 -15.79 -3.19 2.67
N VAL A 179 -15.02 -2.13 2.47
CA VAL A 179 -14.17 -1.53 3.51
C VAL A 179 -14.94 -0.76 4.58
#